data_b00eada7feb2daf5594fc680f035a833
#
_entry.id   b00eada7feb2daf5594fc680f035a833
#
_cell.length_a   1.000
_cell.length_b   1.000
_cell.length_c   1.000
_cell.angle_alpha   90.00
_cell.angle_beta   90.00
_cell.angle_gamma   90.00
#
_symmetry.space_group_name_H-M   'P 1'
#
loop_
_entity.id
_entity.type
_entity.pdbx_description
1 polymer ?
#
loop_
_entity_poly.entity_id
_entity_poly.type
_entity_poly.pdbx_seq_one_letter_code
_entity_poly.pdbx_strand_id
1 'polypeptide(L)'
;LASSAASDVYKRQVYICGDAYVDHPSFGMAIISRVLDAHGYKVGIICQPDWTDPASITVLGEPRLGFLVSAGNMDSMVNHYSVTKHRRHTDAYTPGGEEGRRPNRAVTVYGNLIRQTFKDAPIIIGGIEASLRRLAHYDYWQDKLKRSVLLDSGADILIYGMGEHAIVEIADALDAGLPVDQITYINGTVYRTNSLDEVYDYDLLPSWDDLAADKLNYARSFNVQQQNMDPITGHRLVEPYPNSVYVVQNPPSTTLTTDEMDEVAELPYARDWHPDYDAAGGVPAFAEIKFSISSNRGCFGECSFCALTFHQGRVLQMRSHDSIMREAELLTRDPEFKGYINDVGGPTANFSRPACDKQLKHGVCKNKRCLWPSVCKNMVVDESGYTQLLRDLRQLPGVKKVFVRSGIRFDYTMADASDEFLRELLEHHVSGQLRVAPEHVSDAVLSVMGKPSRAVYDAFCRKFERLNREYGLKQYVVPYLISSHPGSTMKEAVDLAEAVRDMGYMPEQVQDFYPTPSTMSTCMYYTGVDPRTMEPVYICLLYTSDA
;
A
#
# COMPACT_ATOMS: atom_id res chain seq x y z
N LEU A 1 6.46 -20.99 12.93
CA LEU A 1 5.60 -21.93 12.19
C LEU A 1 6.28 -22.53 10.96
N ALA A 2 7.58 -22.66 10.97
CA ALA A 2 8.23 -23.62 10.12
C ALA A 2 8.03 -24.98 10.78
N SER A 3 6.97 -25.67 10.45
CA SER A 3 6.83 -27.04 10.80
C SER A 3 7.90 -27.82 10.03
N SER A 4 9.04 -28.10 10.70
CA SER A 4 9.82 -29.26 10.34
C SER A 4 8.85 -30.45 10.20
N ALA A 5 8.80 -31.07 9.03
CA ALA A 5 8.40 -32.43 8.72
C ALA A 5 7.51 -33.20 9.74
N ALA A 6 6.58 -32.56 10.39
CA ALA A 6 5.58 -33.25 11.18
C ALA A 6 4.33 -33.42 10.34
N SER A 7 4.21 -34.61 9.80
CA SER A 7 3.04 -35.26 9.18
C SER A 7 2.23 -34.39 8.22
N ASP A 8 2.35 -34.72 6.97
CA ASP A 8 1.68 -34.25 5.76
C ASP A 8 0.15 -34.23 5.75
N VAL A 9 -0.50 -34.50 6.86
CA VAL A 9 -1.93 -34.82 6.87
C VAL A 9 -2.83 -33.60 6.84
N TYR A 10 -2.32 -32.35 7.12
CA TYR A 10 -3.23 -31.22 7.38
C TYR A 10 -2.83 -29.86 6.86
N LYS A 11 -1.86 -29.74 5.93
CA LYS A 11 -1.60 -28.45 5.30
C LYS A 11 -2.67 -28.17 4.28
N ARG A 12 -3.56 -27.22 4.60
CA ARG A 12 -4.66 -26.86 3.71
C ARG A 12 -4.20 -25.91 2.62
N GLN A 13 -3.26 -24.99 2.93
CA GLN A 13 -2.70 -24.02 2.00
C GLN A 13 -1.18 -23.90 2.14
N VAL A 14 -0.50 -23.52 1.06
CA VAL A 14 0.92 -23.16 1.07
C VAL A 14 1.08 -21.73 0.58
N TYR A 15 1.68 -20.87 1.41
CA TYR A 15 1.94 -19.47 1.10
C TYR A 15 3.38 -19.28 0.62
N ILE A 16 3.56 -18.82 -0.62
CA ILE A 16 4.85 -18.45 -1.19
C ILE A 16 5.00 -16.93 -1.19
N CYS A 17 6.07 -16.45 -0.58
CA CYS A 17 6.31 -15.01 -0.40
C CYS A 17 7.69 -14.59 -0.86
N GLY A 18 7.78 -13.40 -1.45
CA GLY A 18 9.05 -12.78 -1.84
C GLY A 18 9.83 -12.15 -0.68
N ASP A 19 9.20 -11.94 0.48
CA ASP A 19 9.87 -11.47 1.71
C ASP A 19 10.34 -12.64 2.57
N ALA A 20 11.36 -12.41 3.42
CA ALA A 20 11.66 -13.24 4.56
C ALA A 20 10.48 -13.25 5.55
N TYR A 21 10.33 -14.32 6.34
CA TYR A 21 9.24 -14.42 7.31
C TYR A 21 9.49 -13.54 8.54
N VAL A 22 8.61 -12.57 8.71
CA VAL A 22 8.48 -11.76 9.92
C VAL A 22 7.05 -11.87 10.40
N ASP A 23 6.86 -12.43 11.60
CA ASP A 23 5.54 -12.63 12.20
C ASP A 23 5.09 -11.38 12.95
N HIS A 24 4.63 -10.39 12.21
CA HIS A 24 4.25 -9.08 12.74
C HIS A 24 3.03 -8.51 12.01
N PRO A 25 2.12 -7.77 12.69
CA PRO A 25 0.91 -7.18 12.08
C PRO A 25 1.18 -6.10 11.02
N SER A 26 2.43 -5.77 10.74
CA SER A 26 2.84 -4.91 9.61
C SER A 26 3.26 -5.72 8.37
N PHE A 27 3.24 -7.05 8.42
CA PHE A 27 3.59 -7.91 7.28
C PHE A 27 2.35 -8.63 6.75
N GLY A 28 1.99 -8.35 5.50
CA GLY A 28 0.79 -8.92 4.88
C GLY A 28 0.74 -10.44 4.89
N MET A 29 1.87 -11.12 4.70
CA MET A 29 1.96 -12.56 4.79
C MET A 29 1.61 -13.08 6.19
N ALA A 30 2.13 -12.46 7.25
CA ALA A 30 1.82 -12.82 8.62
C ALA A 30 0.35 -12.60 8.93
N ILE A 31 -0.21 -11.46 8.51
CA ILE A 31 -1.64 -11.16 8.69
C ILE A 31 -2.51 -12.25 8.07
N ILE A 32 -2.34 -12.52 6.78
CA ILE A 32 -3.18 -13.49 6.04
C ILE A 32 -3.01 -14.90 6.62
N SER A 33 -1.79 -15.31 6.97
CA SER A 33 -1.55 -16.62 7.57
C SER A 33 -2.18 -16.75 8.95
N ARG A 34 -2.13 -15.71 9.80
CA ARG A 34 -2.73 -15.67 11.12
C ARG A 34 -4.25 -15.62 11.07
N VAL A 35 -4.83 -14.85 10.13
CA VAL A 35 -6.27 -14.82 9.89
C VAL A 35 -6.77 -16.22 9.50
N LEU A 36 -6.11 -16.89 8.57
CA LEU A 36 -6.46 -18.25 8.18
C LEU A 36 -6.31 -19.25 9.34
N ASP A 37 -5.24 -19.15 10.15
CA ASP A 37 -5.05 -20.03 11.34
C ASP A 37 -6.14 -19.81 12.38
N ALA A 38 -6.58 -18.57 12.60
CA ALA A 38 -7.69 -18.22 13.48
C ALA A 38 -9.03 -18.83 13.01
N HIS A 39 -9.20 -19.01 11.69
CA HIS A 39 -10.36 -19.70 11.09
C HIS A 39 -10.16 -21.22 10.96
N GLY A 40 -9.12 -21.80 11.58
CA GLY A 40 -8.88 -23.24 11.62
C GLY A 40 -8.16 -23.81 10.39
N TYR A 41 -7.67 -22.97 9.49
CA TYR A 41 -6.87 -23.38 8.32
C TYR A 41 -5.38 -23.47 8.66
N LYS A 42 -4.74 -24.57 8.26
CA LYS A 42 -3.29 -24.74 8.43
C LYS A 42 -2.54 -24.22 7.21
N VAL A 43 -1.67 -23.25 7.42
CA VAL A 43 -0.88 -22.60 6.38
C VAL A 43 0.59 -23.00 6.51
N GLY A 44 1.14 -23.65 5.48
CA GLY A 44 2.59 -23.81 5.33
C GLY A 44 3.17 -22.57 4.64
N ILE A 45 4.34 -22.11 5.04
CA ILE A 45 4.95 -20.88 4.49
C ILE A 45 6.30 -21.22 3.89
N ILE A 46 6.52 -20.79 2.63
CA ILE A 46 7.79 -20.86 1.91
C ILE A 46 8.19 -19.41 1.58
N CYS A 47 9.20 -18.92 2.27
CA CYS A 47 9.74 -17.58 2.05
C CYS A 47 10.94 -17.63 1.11
N GLN A 48 10.94 -16.74 0.11
CA GLN A 48 12.04 -16.55 -0.82
C GLN A 48 12.59 -17.89 -1.38
N PRO A 49 11.69 -18.77 -1.96
CA PRO A 49 12.18 -19.99 -2.60
C PRO A 49 13.17 -19.64 -3.71
N ASP A 50 14.10 -20.53 -3.97
CA ASP A 50 14.98 -20.40 -5.14
C ASP A 50 14.13 -20.48 -6.41
N TRP A 51 13.85 -19.32 -7.00
CA TRP A 51 13.00 -19.21 -8.18
C TRP A 51 13.62 -19.78 -9.46
N THR A 52 14.89 -20.19 -9.40
CA THR A 52 15.58 -20.89 -10.49
C THR A 52 15.47 -22.43 -10.38
N ASP A 53 15.09 -22.94 -9.19
CA ASP A 53 14.92 -24.37 -8.93
C ASP A 53 13.45 -24.70 -8.56
N PRO A 54 12.71 -25.41 -9.45
CA PRO A 54 11.35 -25.85 -9.14
C PRO A 54 11.22 -26.74 -7.89
N ALA A 55 12.29 -27.42 -7.45
CA ALA A 55 12.25 -28.22 -6.24
C ALA A 55 12.04 -27.38 -4.98
N SER A 56 12.44 -26.11 -5.00
CA SER A 56 12.32 -25.19 -3.86
C SER A 56 10.89 -24.96 -3.38
N ILE A 57 9.90 -25.07 -4.27
CA ILE A 57 8.48 -24.90 -3.93
C ILE A 57 7.78 -26.23 -3.58
N THR A 58 8.45 -27.37 -3.71
CA THR A 58 7.87 -28.69 -3.43
C THR A 58 8.10 -29.18 -2.00
N VAL A 59 8.90 -28.46 -1.23
CA VAL A 59 9.36 -28.86 0.12
C VAL A 59 8.23 -29.13 1.11
N LEU A 60 7.04 -28.55 0.88
CA LEU A 60 5.84 -28.77 1.68
C LEU A 60 4.79 -29.67 1.00
N GLY A 61 5.09 -30.16 -0.20
CA GLY A 61 4.14 -30.95 -1.02
C GLY A 61 3.03 -30.09 -1.63
N GLU A 62 2.09 -30.76 -2.30
CA GLU A 62 0.91 -30.12 -2.88
C GLU A 62 -0.13 -29.82 -1.79
N PRO A 63 -0.59 -28.57 -1.65
CA PRO A 63 -1.60 -28.23 -0.67
C PRO A 63 -2.99 -28.67 -1.11
N ARG A 64 -3.85 -29.00 -0.14
CA ARG A 64 -5.22 -29.45 -0.41
C ARG A 64 -6.10 -28.35 -1.01
N LEU A 65 -5.97 -27.10 -0.53
CA LEU A 65 -6.82 -25.97 -0.96
C LEU A 65 -6.11 -25.02 -1.94
N GLY A 66 -4.80 -25.13 -2.10
CA GLY A 66 -4.07 -24.35 -3.08
C GLY A 66 -2.93 -23.50 -2.54
N PHE A 67 -2.26 -22.83 -3.46
CA PHE A 67 -1.15 -21.93 -3.18
C PHE A 67 -1.61 -20.48 -3.06
N LEU A 68 -1.07 -19.78 -2.06
CA LEU A 68 -1.17 -18.33 -1.91
C LEU A 68 0.18 -17.72 -2.34
N VAL A 69 0.16 -16.63 -3.07
CA VAL A 69 1.39 -16.01 -3.59
C VAL A 69 1.36 -14.50 -3.42
N SER A 70 2.43 -13.94 -2.87
CA SER A 70 2.68 -12.49 -2.88
C SER A 70 4.14 -12.16 -3.13
N ALA A 71 4.38 -10.93 -3.61
CA ALA A 71 5.74 -10.40 -3.72
C ALA A 71 6.35 -10.00 -2.36
N GLY A 72 5.53 -9.90 -1.33
CA GLY A 72 5.88 -9.35 -0.02
C GLY A 72 5.24 -7.98 0.23
N ASN A 73 5.78 -7.23 1.17
CA ASN A 73 5.29 -5.91 1.57
C ASN A 73 5.50 -4.82 0.51
N MET A 74 6.47 -5.04 -0.39
CA MET A 74 6.79 -4.12 -1.48
C MET A 74 6.54 -4.78 -2.83
N ASP A 75 6.22 -3.96 -3.82
CA ASP A 75 6.32 -4.36 -5.23
C ASP A 75 7.77 -4.72 -5.56
N SER A 76 8.00 -5.88 -6.17
CA SER A 76 9.36 -6.39 -6.42
C SER A 76 10.17 -5.45 -7.31
N MET A 77 9.55 -4.84 -8.33
CA MET A 77 10.25 -3.93 -9.22
C MET A 77 10.60 -2.61 -8.53
N VAL A 78 9.67 -2.05 -7.74
CA VAL A 78 9.91 -0.83 -6.94
C VAL A 78 10.99 -1.08 -5.88
N ASN A 79 11.02 -2.27 -5.29
CA ASN A 79 12.03 -2.63 -4.31
C ASN A 79 13.43 -2.79 -4.94
N HIS A 80 13.51 -3.40 -6.12
CA HIS A 80 14.79 -3.73 -6.75
C HIS A 80 15.45 -2.59 -7.51
N TYR A 81 14.69 -1.61 -7.98
CA TYR A 81 15.21 -0.57 -8.87
C TYR A 81 14.99 0.84 -8.32
N SER A 82 15.91 1.75 -8.63
CA SER A 82 15.70 3.19 -8.51
C SER A 82 14.79 3.69 -9.64
N VAL A 83 14.38 4.96 -9.56
CA VAL A 83 13.65 5.63 -10.66
C VAL A 83 14.47 5.69 -11.96
N THR A 84 15.79 5.76 -11.86
CA THR A 84 16.73 5.72 -13.02
C THR A 84 16.97 4.29 -13.53
N LYS A 85 16.18 3.32 -13.07
CA LYS A 85 16.26 1.88 -13.42
C LYS A 85 17.57 1.19 -13.02
N HIS A 86 18.38 1.82 -12.18
CA HIS A 86 19.56 1.17 -11.59
C HIS A 86 19.13 0.18 -10.51
N ARG A 87 19.72 -1.00 -10.52
CA ARG A 87 19.43 -2.02 -9.52
C ARG A 87 19.99 -1.60 -8.16
N ARG A 88 19.20 -1.78 -7.11
CA ARG A 88 19.64 -1.59 -5.73
C ARG A 88 20.46 -2.79 -5.30
N HIS A 89 21.46 -2.56 -4.45
CA HIS A 89 22.38 -3.59 -3.94
C HIS A 89 21.96 -4.15 -2.58
N THR A 90 20.79 -3.78 -2.09
CA THR A 90 20.24 -4.26 -0.82
C THR A 90 18.75 -4.48 -0.94
N ASP A 91 18.24 -5.52 -0.27
CA ASP A 91 16.81 -5.77 -0.07
C ASP A 91 16.52 -5.84 1.43
N ALA A 92 15.91 -4.81 1.98
CA ALA A 92 15.64 -4.70 3.43
C ALA A 92 14.69 -5.81 3.94
N TYR A 93 13.96 -6.49 3.06
CA TYR A 93 13.04 -7.57 3.39
C TYR A 93 13.65 -8.97 3.26
N THR A 94 14.96 -9.05 3.09
CA THR A 94 15.73 -10.29 2.99
C THR A 94 16.65 -10.44 4.20
N PRO A 95 16.96 -11.68 4.66
CA PRO A 95 17.89 -11.88 5.75
C PRO A 95 19.25 -11.21 5.46
N GLY A 96 19.74 -10.41 6.41
CA GLY A 96 20.97 -9.64 6.26
C GLY A 96 20.94 -8.54 5.19
N GLY A 97 19.79 -8.27 4.58
CA GLY A 97 19.68 -7.29 3.49
C GLY A 97 20.23 -7.78 2.14
N GLU A 98 20.40 -9.09 1.95
CA GLU A 98 20.98 -9.70 0.75
C GLU A 98 20.09 -9.48 -0.47
N GLU A 99 20.65 -8.96 -1.57
CA GLU A 99 19.93 -8.79 -2.83
C GLU A 99 19.83 -10.12 -3.62
N GLY A 100 18.82 -10.21 -4.51
CA GLY A 100 18.70 -11.26 -5.51
C GLY A 100 17.91 -12.48 -5.09
N ARG A 101 17.50 -12.63 -3.84
CA ARG A 101 16.66 -13.74 -3.40
C ARG A 101 15.23 -13.63 -3.94
N ARG A 102 14.70 -12.42 -4.02
CA ARG A 102 13.39 -12.16 -4.65
C ARG A 102 13.57 -11.99 -6.15
N PRO A 103 12.76 -12.64 -7.01
CA PRO A 103 12.79 -12.39 -8.45
C PRO A 103 12.12 -11.07 -8.83
N ASN A 104 12.47 -10.53 -9.99
CA ASN A 104 11.72 -9.46 -10.62
C ASN A 104 10.31 -9.95 -10.98
N ARG A 105 9.27 -9.15 -10.74
CA ARG A 105 7.87 -9.53 -10.94
C ARG A 105 7.55 -10.84 -10.20
N ALA A 106 7.83 -10.83 -8.92
CA ALA A 106 7.82 -12.01 -8.06
C ALA A 106 6.51 -12.81 -8.16
N VAL A 107 5.36 -12.12 -8.18
CA VAL A 107 4.05 -12.78 -8.30
C VAL A 107 3.95 -13.58 -9.61
N THR A 108 4.41 -13.01 -10.73
CA THR A 108 4.41 -13.71 -12.02
C THR A 108 5.34 -14.90 -12.02
N VAL A 109 6.56 -14.73 -11.50
CA VAL A 109 7.57 -15.81 -11.50
C VAL A 109 7.12 -16.97 -10.62
N TYR A 110 6.69 -16.69 -9.39
CA TYR A 110 6.23 -17.74 -8.47
C TYR A 110 4.97 -18.44 -8.97
N GLY A 111 3.98 -17.68 -9.50
CA GLY A 111 2.77 -18.26 -10.08
C GLY A 111 3.08 -19.25 -11.22
N ASN A 112 3.95 -18.84 -12.15
CA ASN A 112 4.38 -19.73 -13.25
C ASN A 112 5.17 -20.94 -12.76
N LEU A 113 6.05 -20.78 -11.76
CA LEU A 113 6.80 -21.88 -11.17
C LEU A 113 5.88 -22.91 -10.53
N ILE A 114 4.85 -22.47 -9.80
CA ILE A 114 3.83 -23.34 -9.22
C ILE A 114 3.07 -24.05 -10.33
N ARG A 115 2.56 -23.32 -11.33
CA ARG A 115 1.73 -23.89 -12.41
C ARG A 115 2.50 -24.94 -13.26
N GLN A 116 3.80 -24.76 -13.43
CA GLN A 116 4.67 -25.75 -14.10
C GLN A 116 4.84 -27.01 -13.27
N THR A 117 4.89 -26.89 -11.95
CA THR A 117 5.16 -27.99 -11.03
C THR A 117 3.87 -28.72 -10.61
N PHE A 118 2.83 -27.96 -10.28
CA PHE A 118 1.51 -28.44 -9.83
C PHE A 118 0.42 -27.92 -10.79
N LYS A 119 0.16 -28.70 -11.84
CA LYS A 119 -0.65 -28.25 -12.99
C LYS A 119 -2.07 -27.84 -12.63
N ASP A 120 -2.69 -28.56 -11.68
CA ASP A 120 -4.13 -28.44 -11.38
C ASP A 120 -4.39 -27.79 -10.01
N ALA A 121 -3.33 -27.49 -9.24
CA ALA A 121 -3.49 -26.85 -7.92
C ALA A 121 -4.04 -25.43 -8.07
N PRO A 122 -5.02 -25.02 -7.23
CA PRO A 122 -5.49 -23.64 -7.19
C PRO A 122 -4.35 -22.69 -6.83
N ILE A 123 -4.25 -21.56 -7.55
CA ILE A 123 -3.26 -20.51 -7.29
C ILE A 123 -3.99 -19.19 -7.06
N ILE A 124 -3.87 -18.66 -5.85
CA ILE A 124 -4.44 -17.37 -5.44
C ILE A 124 -3.29 -16.39 -5.24
N ILE A 125 -3.24 -15.33 -6.04
CA ILE A 125 -2.24 -14.28 -5.93
C ILE A 125 -2.80 -13.06 -5.21
N GLY A 126 -1.95 -12.32 -4.49
CA GLY A 126 -2.38 -11.14 -3.73
C GLY A 126 -1.21 -10.22 -3.35
N GLY A 127 -1.49 -9.30 -2.43
CA GLY A 127 -0.56 -8.28 -2.00
C GLY A 127 -0.46 -7.09 -2.96
N ILE A 128 0.40 -6.12 -2.64
CA ILE A 128 0.46 -4.85 -3.38
C ILE A 128 0.84 -5.03 -4.86
N GLU A 129 1.79 -5.90 -5.17
CA GLU A 129 2.24 -6.14 -6.56
C GLU A 129 1.10 -6.67 -7.44
N ALA A 130 0.36 -7.67 -6.96
CA ALA A 130 -0.81 -8.21 -7.66
C ALA A 130 -1.93 -7.18 -7.76
N SER A 131 -2.22 -6.48 -6.67
CA SER A 131 -3.26 -5.46 -6.58
C SER A 131 -3.07 -4.34 -7.60
N LEU A 132 -1.84 -3.86 -7.77
CA LEU A 132 -1.51 -2.79 -8.72
C LEU A 132 -1.46 -3.25 -10.19
N ARG A 133 -1.42 -4.58 -10.44
CA ARG A 133 -1.33 -5.15 -11.79
C ARG A 133 -2.53 -6.03 -12.15
N ARG A 134 -3.66 -5.86 -11.44
CA ARG A 134 -4.84 -6.72 -11.58
C ARG A 134 -5.57 -6.61 -12.92
N LEU A 135 -5.45 -5.47 -13.60
CA LEU A 135 -5.92 -5.22 -14.95
C LEU A 135 -4.73 -4.80 -15.84
N ALA A 136 -4.97 -4.45 -17.10
CA ALA A 136 -3.94 -3.91 -17.96
C ALA A 136 -3.29 -2.67 -17.31
N HIS A 137 -1.96 -2.62 -17.31
CA HIS A 137 -1.19 -1.59 -16.63
C HIS A 137 0.06 -1.20 -17.39
N TYR A 138 0.52 0.03 -17.21
CA TYR A 138 1.81 0.47 -17.74
C TYR A 138 2.96 -0.03 -16.85
N ASP A 139 3.92 -0.70 -17.48
CA ASP A 139 5.17 -1.16 -16.87
C ASP A 139 6.30 -0.16 -17.22
N TYR A 140 6.72 0.63 -16.25
CA TYR A 140 7.74 1.66 -16.39
C TYR A 140 9.10 1.10 -16.83
N TRP A 141 9.49 -0.09 -16.34
CA TRP A 141 10.81 -0.67 -16.61
C TRP A 141 10.95 -1.14 -18.04
N GLN A 142 9.86 -1.64 -18.65
CA GLN A 142 9.81 -2.07 -20.04
C GLN A 142 9.21 -1.03 -20.99
N ASP A 143 8.75 0.12 -20.45
CA ASP A 143 8.10 1.21 -21.19
C ASP A 143 6.97 0.72 -22.12
N LYS A 144 6.09 -0.13 -21.57
CA LYS A 144 4.96 -0.68 -22.34
C LYS A 144 3.78 -1.09 -21.46
N LEU A 145 2.60 -1.22 -22.08
CA LEU A 145 1.47 -1.86 -21.45
C LEU A 145 1.73 -3.36 -21.25
N LYS A 146 1.26 -3.86 -20.12
CA LYS A 146 1.21 -5.27 -19.74
C LYS A 146 -0.22 -5.69 -19.53
N ARG A 147 -0.51 -6.96 -19.80
CA ARG A 147 -1.79 -7.58 -19.47
C ARG A 147 -1.96 -7.69 -17.96
N SER A 148 -3.17 -8.05 -17.53
CA SER A 148 -3.42 -8.43 -16.14
C SER A 148 -2.39 -9.47 -15.67
N VAL A 149 -1.84 -9.27 -14.46
CA VAL A 149 -0.92 -10.23 -13.84
C VAL A 149 -1.59 -11.58 -13.58
N LEU A 150 -2.90 -11.62 -13.45
CA LEU A 150 -3.67 -12.87 -13.34
C LEU A 150 -3.40 -13.79 -14.54
N LEU A 151 -3.39 -13.22 -15.77
CA LEU A 151 -3.10 -13.98 -16.99
C LEU A 151 -1.61 -14.32 -17.11
N ASP A 152 -0.73 -13.39 -16.75
CA ASP A 152 0.71 -13.56 -16.92
C ASP A 152 1.33 -14.50 -15.86
N SER A 153 0.71 -14.68 -14.70
CA SER A 153 1.18 -15.58 -13.62
C SER A 153 0.61 -17.00 -13.71
N GLY A 154 -0.40 -17.23 -14.55
CA GLY A 154 -1.12 -18.50 -14.59
C GLY A 154 -1.96 -18.78 -13.33
N ALA A 155 -2.27 -17.77 -12.55
CA ALA A 155 -3.12 -17.89 -11.36
C ALA A 155 -4.61 -18.01 -11.72
N ASP A 156 -5.41 -18.50 -10.78
CA ASP A 156 -6.85 -18.69 -10.95
C ASP A 156 -7.62 -17.51 -10.38
N ILE A 157 -7.23 -17.01 -9.20
CA ILE A 157 -7.86 -15.87 -8.52
C ILE A 157 -6.77 -14.88 -8.10
N LEU A 158 -7.09 -13.58 -8.20
CA LEU A 158 -6.29 -12.49 -7.65
C LEU A 158 -7.11 -11.77 -6.60
N ILE A 159 -6.57 -11.62 -5.39
CA ILE A 159 -7.12 -10.77 -4.33
C ILE A 159 -6.46 -9.40 -4.42
N TYR A 160 -7.26 -8.33 -4.49
CA TYR A 160 -6.76 -6.97 -4.48
C TYR A 160 -7.27 -6.19 -3.27
N GLY A 161 -6.54 -5.17 -2.87
CA GLY A 161 -6.85 -4.42 -1.66
C GLY A 161 -6.49 -5.17 -0.39
N MET A 162 -7.28 -4.99 0.65
CA MET A 162 -7.16 -5.70 1.91
C MET A 162 -7.84 -7.05 1.79
N GLY A 163 -7.10 -8.12 2.05
CA GLY A 163 -7.51 -9.47 1.66
C GLY A 163 -8.13 -10.33 2.76
N GLU A 164 -8.32 -9.79 3.96
CA GLU A 164 -8.72 -10.58 5.13
C GLU A 164 -10.06 -11.30 4.94
N HIS A 165 -11.09 -10.60 4.46
CA HIS A 165 -12.40 -11.21 4.19
C HIS A 165 -12.31 -12.19 3.01
N ALA A 166 -11.77 -11.72 1.87
CA ALA A 166 -11.75 -12.51 0.65
C ALA A 166 -10.99 -13.82 0.78
N ILE A 167 -9.88 -13.85 1.54
CA ILE A 167 -9.10 -15.08 1.69
C ILE A 167 -9.81 -16.14 2.51
N VAL A 168 -10.59 -15.74 3.52
CA VAL A 168 -11.41 -16.67 4.32
C VAL A 168 -12.55 -17.23 3.47
N GLU A 169 -13.28 -16.37 2.74
CA GLU A 169 -14.37 -16.80 1.85
C GLU A 169 -13.87 -17.76 0.74
N ILE A 170 -12.69 -17.51 0.17
CA ILE A 170 -12.07 -18.42 -0.81
C ILE A 170 -11.70 -19.75 -0.15
N ALA A 171 -11.11 -19.72 1.04
CA ALA A 171 -10.74 -20.94 1.76
C ALA A 171 -11.97 -21.79 2.11
N ASP A 172 -13.03 -21.15 2.56
CA ASP A 172 -14.31 -21.83 2.89
C ASP A 172 -14.95 -22.45 1.63
N ALA A 173 -14.94 -21.74 0.50
CA ALA A 173 -15.47 -22.24 -0.77
C ALA A 173 -14.66 -23.47 -1.27
N LEU A 174 -13.34 -23.39 -1.22
CA LEU A 174 -12.46 -24.52 -1.61
C LEU A 174 -12.58 -25.70 -0.64
N ASP A 175 -12.70 -25.46 0.67
CA ASP A 175 -12.89 -26.53 1.67
C ASP A 175 -14.24 -27.22 1.55
N ALA A 176 -15.26 -26.49 1.11
CA ALA A 176 -16.57 -27.04 0.73
C ALA A 176 -16.53 -27.86 -0.58
N GLY A 177 -15.41 -27.88 -1.30
CA GLY A 177 -15.22 -28.62 -2.54
C GLY A 177 -15.66 -27.88 -3.81
N LEU A 178 -15.86 -26.56 -3.74
CA LEU A 178 -16.18 -25.78 -4.93
C LEU A 178 -14.93 -25.67 -5.82
N PRO A 179 -15.00 -25.99 -7.13
CA PRO A 179 -13.91 -25.78 -8.05
C PRO A 179 -13.47 -24.31 -8.11
N VAL A 180 -12.18 -24.05 -8.20
CA VAL A 180 -11.63 -22.68 -8.15
C VAL A 180 -12.17 -21.77 -9.24
N ASP A 181 -12.46 -22.29 -10.41
CA ASP A 181 -13.05 -21.58 -11.56
C ASP A 181 -14.52 -21.19 -11.36
N GLN A 182 -15.19 -21.75 -10.36
CA GLN A 182 -16.56 -21.39 -9.95
C GLN A 182 -16.59 -20.35 -8.81
N ILE A 183 -15.46 -20.00 -8.25
CA ILE A 183 -15.35 -18.97 -7.20
C ILE A 183 -15.26 -17.59 -7.86
N THR A 184 -16.39 -17.10 -8.39
CA THR A 184 -16.46 -15.88 -9.22
C THR A 184 -17.19 -14.72 -8.53
N TYR A 185 -17.71 -14.93 -7.32
CA TYR A 185 -18.67 -14.04 -6.65
C TYR A 185 -18.11 -13.24 -5.48
N ILE A 186 -16.87 -13.51 -5.07
CA ILE A 186 -16.26 -12.90 -3.87
C ILE A 186 -15.78 -11.48 -4.18
N ASN A 187 -16.19 -10.52 -3.37
CA ASN A 187 -15.72 -9.14 -3.49
C ASN A 187 -14.21 -9.02 -3.19
N GLY A 188 -13.55 -8.04 -3.81
CA GLY A 188 -12.10 -7.86 -3.68
C GLY A 188 -11.28 -8.87 -4.50
N THR A 189 -11.92 -9.61 -5.42
CA THR A 189 -11.24 -10.58 -6.27
C THR A 189 -11.27 -10.21 -7.75
N VAL A 190 -10.34 -10.80 -8.49
CA VAL A 190 -10.30 -10.79 -9.95
C VAL A 190 -10.15 -12.23 -10.43
N TYR A 191 -10.95 -12.61 -11.42
CA TYR A 191 -10.91 -13.94 -12.03
C TYR A 191 -10.96 -13.84 -13.56
N ARG A 192 -10.69 -14.95 -14.24
CA ARG A 192 -10.81 -15.05 -15.68
C ARG A 192 -12.01 -15.92 -16.08
N THR A 193 -12.65 -15.58 -17.19
CA THR A 193 -13.69 -16.40 -17.80
C THR A 193 -13.61 -16.36 -19.31
N ASN A 194 -14.22 -17.32 -19.98
CA ASN A 194 -14.35 -17.37 -21.45
C ASN A 194 -15.76 -17.02 -21.93
N SER A 195 -16.71 -16.78 -21.01
CA SER A 195 -18.08 -16.34 -21.30
C SER A 195 -18.50 -15.27 -20.30
N LEU A 196 -19.37 -14.35 -20.76
CA LEU A 196 -20.02 -13.36 -19.92
C LEU A 196 -21.49 -13.71 -19.59
N ASP A 197 -21.96 -14.89 -19.95
CA ASP A 197 -23.38 -15.28 -19.79
C ASP A 197 -23.83 -15.25 -18.31
N GLU A 198 -22.90 -15.48 -17.37
CA GLU A 198 -23.14 -15.45 -15.93
C GLU A 198 -22.54 -14.21 -15.24
N VAL A 199 -22.10 -13.22 -15.98
CA VAL A 199 -21.53 -11.98 -15.46
C VAL A 199 -22.53 -10.85 -15.62
N TYR A 200 -23.03 -10.31 -14.51
CA TYR A 200 -24.09 -9.29 -14.49
C TYR A 200 -23.57 -7.99 -13.86
N ASP A 201 -24.23 -6.88 -14.17
CA ASP A 201 -24.00 -5.57 -13.58
C ASP A 201 -22.52 -5.14 -13.62
N TYR A 202 -21.97 -5.03 -14.84
CA TYR A 202 -20.57 -4.67 -15.05
C TYR A 202 -20.40 -3.48 -16.00
N ASP A 203 -19.31 -2.78 -15.81
CA ASP A 203 -18.79 -1.79 -16.75
C ASP A 203 -17.77 -2.48 -17.67
N LEU A 204 -18.02 -2.41 -18.99
CA LEU A 204 -17.09 -2.95 -19.99
C LEU A 204 -15.96 -1.95 -20.23
N LEU A 205 -14.72 -2.39 -20.00
CA LEU A 205 -13.51 -1.63 -20.30
C LEU A 205 -13.12 -1.78 -21.78
N PRO A 206 -12.31 -0.85 -22.34
CA PRO A 206 -11.67 -1.06 -23.63
C PRO A 206 -10.93 -2.40 -23.66
N SER A 207 -11.00 -3.09 -24.81
CA SER A 207 -10.30 -4.36 -24.98
C SER A 207 -8.78 -4.19 -24.97
N TRP A 208 -8.06 -5.29 -24.73
CA TRP A 208 -6.59 -5.29 -24.83
C TRP A 208 -6.08 -4.72 -26.16
N ASP A 209 -6.74 -5.05 -27.27
CA ASP A 209 -6.37 -4.54 -28.59
C ASP A 209 -6.62 -3.03 -28.73
N ASP A 210 -7.72 -2.52 -28.17
CA ASP A 210 -7.99 -1.09 -28.11
C ASP A 210 -6.96 -0.34 -27.25
N LEU A 211 -6.56 -0.93 -26.11
CA LEU A 211 -5.53 -0.37 -25.22
C LEU A 211 -4.16 -0.34 -25.89
N ALA A 212 -3.84 -1.37 -26.68
CA ALA A 212 -2.57 -1.44 -27.40
C ALA A 212 -2.53 -0.49 -28.61
N ALA A 213 -3.69 -0.21 -29.23
CA ALA A 213 -3.80 0.65 -30.39
C ALA A 213 -3.73 2.15 -30.07
N ASP A 214 -4.28 2.57 -28.92
CA ASP A 214 -4.34 3.98 -28.53
C ASP A 214 -4.20 4.18 -27.02
N LYS A 215 -3.15 4.93 -26.62
CA LYS A 215 -2.88 5.30 -25.22
C LYS A 215 -4.05 6.02 -24.54
N LEU A 216 -4.88 6.74 -25.28
CA LEU A 216 -6.07 7.41 -24.74
C LEU A 216 -7.13 6.42 -24.25
N ASN A 217 -7.20 5.23 -24.85
CA ASN A 217 -8.09 4.17 -24.36
C ASN A 217 -7.61 3.66 -22.98
N TYR A 218 -6.29 3.63 -22.74
CA TYR A 218 -5.77 3.33 -21.41
C TYR A 218 -6.15 4.41 -20.39
N ALA A 219 -6.09 5.70 -20.75
CA ALA A 219 -6.55 6.78 -19.86
C ALA A 219 -8.04 6.65 -19.51
N ARG A 220 -8.89 6.32 -20.50
CA ARG A 220 -10.33 6.08 -20.29
C ARG A 220 -10.58 4.88 -19.38
N SER A 221 -9.91 3.75 -19.65
CA SER A 221 -9.97 2.54 -18.81
C SER A 221 -9.56 2.84 -17.37
N PHE A 222 -8.43 3.53 -17.18
CA PHE A 222 -7.94 3.89 -15.85
C PHE A 222 -8.92 4.78 -15.07
N ASN A 223 -9.57 5.74 -15.75
CA ASN A 223 -10.57 6.59 -15.11
C ASN A 223 -11.77 5.77 -14.59
N VAL A 224 -12.25 4.79 -15.36
CA VAL A 224 -13.32 3.88 -14.92
C VAL A 224 -12.84 3.06 -13.71
N GLN A 225 -11.62 2.53 -13.75
CA GLN A 225 -11.03 1.79 -12.61
C GLN A 225 -11.00 2.65 -11.35
N GLN A 226 -10.52 3.91 -11.47
CA GLN A 226 -10.42 4.84 -10.35
C GLN A 226 -11.80 5.18 -9.73
N GLN A 227 -12.83 5.26 -10.55
CA GLN A 227 -14.21 5.55 -10.09
C GLN A 227 -14.88 4.35 -9.42
N ASN A 228 -14.34 3.15 -9.59
CA ASN A 228 -14.89 1.90 -9.04
C ASN A 228 -14.04 1.31 -7.89
N MET A 229 -13.32 2.17 -7.16
CA MET A 229 -12.47 1.78 -6.01
C MET A 229 -13.20 1.80 -4.65
N ASP A 230 -14.50 1.97 -4.65
CA ASP A 230 -15.29 2.07 -3.42
C ASP A 230 -16.15 0.81 -3.22
N PRO A 231 -16.17 0.20 -2.03
CA PRO A 231 -16.92 -1.03 -1.79
C PRO A 231 -18.45 -0.87 -1.83
N ILE A 232 -18.97 0.36 -1.68
CA ILE A 232 -20.41 0.63 -1.66
C ILE A 232 -20.93 0.98 -3.07
N THR A 233 -20.13 1.72 -3.86
CA THR A 233 -20.55 2.28 -5.15
C THR A 233 -19.74 1.75 -6.33
N GLY A 234 -18.78 0.87 -6.09
CA GLY A 234 -17.97 0.23 -7.12
C GLY A 234 -18.78 -0.84 -7.88
N HIS A 235 -18.63 -0.85 -9.20
CA HIS A 235 -19.20 -1.86 -10.06
C HIS A 235 -18.17 -2.95 -10.40
N ARG A 236 -18.67 -4.06 -10.90
CA ARG A 236 -17.82 -5.07 -11.55
C ARG A 236 -17.23 -4.48 -12.81
N LEU A 237 -15.97 -4.77 -13.11
CA LEU A 237 -15.28 -4.33 -14.31
C LEU A 237 -14.90 -5.54 -15.16
N VAL A 238 -15.10 -5.45 -16.47
CA VAL A 238 -14.74 -6.52 -17.41
C VAL A 238 -13.77 -5.97 -18.44
N GLU A 239 -12.58 -6.57 -18.52
CA GLU A 239 -11.55 -6.23 -19.50
C GLU A 239 -11.42 -7.39 -20.52
N PRO A 240 -11.81 -7.15 -21.81
CA PRO A 240 -11.72 -8.18 -22.85
C PRO A 240 -10.29 -8.38 -23.36
N TYR A 241 -9.93 -9.63 -23.60
CA TYR A 241 -8.70 -10.08 -24.24
C TYR A 241 -8.96 -10.92 -25.49
N PRO A 242 -7.96 -11.16 -26.37
CA PRO A 242 -8.12 -12.04 -27.53
C PRO A 242 -8.60 -13.44 -27.14
N ASN A 243 -9.21 -14.13 -28.11
CA ASN A 243 -9.75 -15.49 -27.98
C ASN A 243 -10.88 -15.64 -26.94
N SER A 244 -11.74 -14.64 -26.81
CA SER A 244 -12.88 -14.63 -25.86
C SER A 244 -12.44 -14.88 -24.41
N VAL A 245 -11.28 -14.39 -24.03
CA VAL A 245 -10.84 -14.37 -22.63
C VAL A 245 -11.23 -13.04 -22.02
N TYR A 246 -11.83 -13.07 -20.85
CA TYR A 246 -12.22 -11.88 -20.08
C TYR A 246 -11.57 -11.93 -18.71
N VAL A 247 -11.03 -10.81 -18.28
CA VAL A 247 -10.63 -10.58 -16.89
C VAL A 247 -11.73 -9.79 -16.20
N VAL A 248 -12.31 -10.37 -15.16
CA VAL A 248 -13.43 -9.79 -14.43
C VAL A 248 -12.95 -9.40 -13.04
N GLN A 249 -13.01 -8.10 -12.73
CA GLN A 249 -12.77 -7.57 -11.40
C GLN A 249 -14.12 -7.42 -10.69
N ASN A 250 -14.32 -8.13 -9.59
CA ASN A 250 -15.45 -7.92 -8.69
C ASN A 250 -15.33 -6.56 -7.96
N PRO A 251 -16.41 -6.00 -7.41
CA PRO A 251 -16.32 -4.82 -6.55
C PRO A 251 -15.30 -5.00 -5.42
N PRO A 252 -14.73 -3.91 -4.87
CA PRO A 252 -13.82 -4.02 -3.73
C PRO A 252 -14.47 -4.73 -2.53
N SER A 253 -13.65 -5.44 -1.72
CA SER A 253 -14.09 -5.96 -0.43
C SER A 253 -14.60 -4.84 0.47
N THR A 254 -15.54 -5.14 1.34
CA THR A 254 -15.93 -4.24 2.42
C THR A 254 -14.72 -3.91 3.30
N THR A 255 -14.70 -2.70 3.80
CA THR A 255 -13.66 -2.29 4.76
C THR A 255 -13.87 -3.00 6.09
N LEU A 256 -12.78 -3.38 6.75
CA LEU A 256 -12.84 -3.89 8.11
C LEU A 256 -13.44 -2.85 9.05
N THR A 257 -14.30 -3.29 9.93
CA THR A 257 -14.79 -2.51 11.08
C THR A 257 -13.66 -2.29 12.09
N THR A 258 -13.88 -1.44 13.08
CA THR A 258 -12.92 -1.24 14.18
C THR A 258 -12.69 -2.54 14.96
N ASP A 259 -13.75 -3.30 15.24
CA ASP A 259 -13.63 -4.57 15.96
C ASP A 259 -12.82 -5.59 15.16
N GLU A 260 -13.07 -5.73 13.86
CA GLU A 260 -12.27 -6.61 12.99
C GLU A 260 -10.82 -6.16 12.85
N MET A 261 -10.57 -4.83 12.80
CA MET A 261 -9.21 -4.28 12.80
C MET A 261 -8.47 -4.62 14.11
N ASP A 262 -9.17 -4.57 15.24
CA ASP A 262 -8.62 -4.94 16.54
C ASP A 262 -8.34 -6.44 16.60
N GLU A 263 -9.28 -7.27 16.18
CA GLU A 263 -9.11 -8.73 16.11
C GLU A 263 -7.88 -9.10 15.28
N VAL A 264 -7.74 -8.54 14.09
CA VAL A 264 -6.57 -8.79 13.22
C VAL A 264 -5.27 -8.33 13.86
N ALA A 265 -5.24 -7.17 14.53
CA ALA A 265 -4.04 -6.65 15.17
C ALA A 265 -3.63 -7.42 16.43
N GLU A 266 -4.59 -8.06 17.10
CA GLU A 266 -4.40 -8.81 18.35
C GLU A 266 -4.19 -10.31 18.15
N LEU A 267 -4.15 -10.80 16.91
CA LEU A 267 -3.77 -12.18 16.62
C LEU A 267 -2.41 -12.51 17.26
N PRO A 268 -2.14 -13.78 17.60
CA PRO A 268 -0.95 -14.16 18.37
C PRO A 268 0.34 -14.11 17.55
N TYR A 269 0.73 -12.91 17.11
CA TYR A 269 2.01 -12.69 16.42
C TYR A 269 3.18 -12.91 17.36
N ALA A 270 4.25 -13.57 16.86
CA ALA A 270 5.51 -13.70 17.59
C ALA A 270 6.26 -12.36 17.73
N ARG A 271 5.97 -11.39 16.87
CA ARG A 271 6.59 -10.05 16.79
C ARG A 271 8.11 -10.13 16.61
N ASP A 272 8.53 -11.09 15.78
CA ASP A 272 9.94 -11.29 15.46
C ASP A 272 10.07 -11.95 14.07
N TRP A 273 11.31 -11.98 13.56
CA TRP A 273 11.66 -12.78 12.39
C TRP A 273 11.85 -14.26 12.77
N HIS A 274 11.92 -15.12 11.75
CA HIS A 274 12.20 -16.54 11.95
C HIS A 274 13.63 -16.74 12.48
N PRO A 275 13.86 -17.57 13.53
CA PRO A 275 15.20 -17.76 14.14
C PRO A 275 16.29 -18.20 13.16
N ASP A 276 15.96 -18.86 12.07
CA ASP A 276 16.93 -19.23 11.01
C ASP A 276 17.67 -18.02 10.42
N TYR A 277 17.14 -16.80 10.60
CA TYR A 277 17.75 -15.57 10.09
C TYR A 277 18.73 -14.92 11.05
N ASP A 278 18.85 -15.41 12.30
CA ASP A 278 19.74 -14.83 13.31
C ASP A 278 21.20 -14.81 12.84
N ALA A 279 21.65 -15.90 12.20
CA ALA A 279 23.01 -16.00 11.67
C ALA A 279 23.32 -14.96 10.58
N ALA A 280 22.29 -14.47 9.87
CA ALA A 280 22.41 -13.41 8.87
C ALA A 280 22.24 -12.00 9.46
N GLY A 281 21.99 -11.87 10.76
CA GLY A 281 21.72 -10.60 11.43
C GLY A 281 20.27 -10.14 11.33
N GLY A 282 19.32 -11.07 11.04
CA GLY A 282 17.90 -10.81 11.00
C GLY A 282 17.41 -10.16 9.69
N VAL A 283 16.26 -9.50 9.74
CA VAL A 283 15.62 -8.84 8.59
C VAL A 283 15.63 -7.33 8.81
N PRO A 284 16.38 -6.53 8.02
CA PRO A 284 16.57 -5.10 8.29
C PRO A 284 15.28 -4.29 8.39
N ALA A 285 14.27 -4.59 7.56
CA ALA A 285 12.98 -3.90 7.58
C ALA A 285 12.26 -4.03 8.94
N PHE A 286 12.53 -5.08 9.70
CA PHE A 286 11.91 -5.30 11.00
C PHE A 286 12.36 -4.28 12.06
N ALA A 287 13.59 -3.79 11.99
CA ALA A 287 14.11 -2.82 12.94
C ALA A 287 13.29 -1.52 13.00
N GLU A 288 12.69 -1.12 11.86
CA GLU A 288 11.87 0.08 11.77
C GLU A 288 10.50 -0.09 12.43
N ILE A 289 9.99 -1.32 12.47
CA ILE A 289 8.61 -1.59 12.89
C ILE A 289 8.50 -2.31 14.24
N LYS A 290 9.56 -2.92 14.75
CA LYS A 290 9.55 -3.74 15.98
C LYS A 290 8.83 -3.06 17.14
N PHE A 291 9.05 -1.78 17.32
CA PHE A 291 8.41 -0.96 18.36
C PHE A 291 7.56 0.17 17.76
N SER A 292 6.88 -0.12 16.66
CA SER A 292 5.93 0.80 16.01
C SER A 292 4.54 0.18 16.01
N ILE A 293 3.51 1.02 16.09
CA ILE A 293 2.10 0.61 16.14
C ILE A 293 1.36 1.17 14.93
N SER A 294 0.77 0.27 14.15
CA SER A 294 -0.14 0.67 13.07
C SER A 294 -1.54 0.94 13.63
N SER A 295 -1.99 2.19 13.54
CA SER A 295 -3.29 2.63 14.08
C SER A 295 -4.43 2.58 13.05
N ASN A 296 -4.10 2.68 11.77
CA ASN A 296 -5.10 2.76 10.69
C ASN A 296 -4.58 2.24 9.36
N ARG A 297 -5.52 1.97 8.44
CA ARG A 297 -5.30 1.69 7.02
C ARG A 297 -6.22 2.56 6.17
N GLY A 298 -5.88 2.72 4.88
CA GLY A 298 -6.61 3.60 3.98
C GLY A 298 -6.17 5.07 4.08
N CYS A 299 -6.51 5.86 3.06
CA CYS A 299 -6.14 7.28 3.04
C CYS A 299 -7.07 8.07 2.13
N PHE A 300 -7.80 9.05 2.67
CA PHE A 300 -8.66 9.94 1.89
C PHE A 300 -7.90 11.14 1.27
N GLY A 301 -6.57 11.17 1.40
CA GLY A 301 -5.72 12.20 0.75
C GLY A 301 -5.71 12.12 -0.77
N GLU A 302 -5.81 10.92 -1.31
CA GLU A 302 -5.94 10.66 -2.77
C GLU A 302 -4.92 11.41 -3.64
N CYS A 303 -3.65 11.44 -3.21
CA CYS A 303 -2.58 12.01 -4.03
C CYS A 303 -2.41 11.20 -5.32
N SER A 304 -2.27 11.89 -6.46
CA SER A 304 -2.28 11.26 -7.79
C SER A 304 -1.15 10.24 -8.01
N PHE A 305 -0.02 10.39 -7.31
CA PHE A 305 1.15 9.52 -7.42
C PHE A 305 1.14 8.35 -6.44
N CYS A 306 0.20 8.32 -5.46
CA CYS A 306 0.27 7.40 -4.34
C CYS A 306 -0.50 6.10 -4.64
N ALA A 307 0.21 4.97 -4.60
CA ALA A 307 -0.37 3.64 -4.79
C ALA A 307 -1.20 3.17 -3.58
N LEU A 308 -0.98 3.72 -2.37
CA LEU A 308 -1.67 3.29 -1.16
C LEU A 308 -3.18 3.49 -1.27
N THR A 309 -3.64 4.61 -1.83
CA THR A 309 -5.07 4.86 -2.03
C THR A 309 -5.69 3.82 -2.96
N PHE A 310 -4.96 3.41 -4.01
CA PHE A 310 -5.43 2.40 -4.97
C PHE A 310 -5.40 0.98 -4.39
N HIS A 311 -4.53 0.73 -3.42
CA HIS A 311 -4.41 -0.58 -2.76
C HIS A 311 -5.29 -0.66 -1.50
N GLN A 312 -5.21 0.31 -0.58
CA GLN A 312 -5.92 0.27 0.71
C GLN A 312 -7.29 0.97 0.68
N GLY A 313 -7.59 1.71 -0.39
CA GLY A 313 -8.82 2.48 -0.51
C GLY A 313 -8.79 3.85 0.17
N ARG A 314 -9.92 4.57 0.02
CA ARG A 314 -10.12 5.94 0.53
C ARG A 314 -10.88 5.99 1.86
N VAL A 315 -11.46 4.89 2.28
CA VAL A 315 -12.15 4.76 3.56
C VAL A 315 -11.13 4.34 4.62
N LEU A 316 -11.08 5.08 5.72
CA LEU A 316 -10.21 4.70 6.83
C LEU A 316 -10.78 3.50 7.57
N GLN A 317 -9.91 2.55 7.85
CA GLN A 317 -10.12 1.41 8.73
C GLN A 317 -9.24 1.63 9.96
N MET A 318 -9.83 1.82 11.11
CA MET A 318 -9.13 2.28 12.32
C MET A 318 -9.22 1.23 13.42
N ARG A 319 -8.17 1.13 14.18
CA ARG A 319 -8.16 0.41 15.43
C ARG A 319 -8.78 1.26 16.55
N SER A 320 -9.31 0.58 17.56
CA SER A 320 -9.75 1.25 18.77
C SER A 320 -8.56 1.78 19.59
N HIS A 321 -8.83 2.79 20.39
CA HIS A 321 -7.86 3.32 21.35
C HIS A 321 -7.36 2.21 22.29
N ASP A 322 -8.29 1.41 22.81
CA ASP A 322 -7.97 0.32 23.75
C ASP A 322 -7.07 -0.75 23.13
N SER A 323 -7.29 -1.13 21.87
CA SER A 323 -6.46 -2.08 21.17
C SER A 323 -5.03 -1.58 21.00
N ILE A 324 -4.86 -0.29 20.64
CA ILE A 324 -3.54 0.34 20.52
C ILE A 324 -2.83 0.39 21.87
N MET A 325 -3.56 0.71 22.95
CA MET A 325 -3.01 0.72 24.31
C MET A 325 -2.56 -0.67 24.75
N ARG A 326 -3.37 -1.72 24.50
CA ARG A 326 -2.97 -3.12 24.80
C ARG A 326 -1.69 -3.53 24.04
N GLU A 327 -1.58 -3.14 22.77
CA GLU A 327 -0.35 -3.40 22.00
C GLU A 327 0.85 -2.66 22.60
N ALA A 328 0.70 -1.38 22.97
CA ALA A 328 1.76 -0.63 23.60
C ALA A 328 2.21 -1.26 24.94
N GLU A 329 1.27 -1.73 25.77
CA GLU A 329 1.60 -2.49 26.98
C GLU A 329 2.35 -3.80 26.67
N LEU A 330 2.00 -4.49 25.59
CA LEU A 330 2.72 -5.67 25.15
C LEU A 330 4.16 -5.33 24.77
N LEU A 331 4.37 -4.24 24.03
CA LEU A 331 5.71 -3.77 23.66
C LEU A 331 6.58 -3.45 24.89
N THR A 332 6.00 -2.87 25.96
CA THR A 332 6.77 -2.55 27.19
C THR A 332 7.31 -3.79 27.91
N ARG A 333 6.75 -4.99 27.62
CA ARG A 333 7.19 -6.26 28.22
C ARG A 333 8.32 -6.94 27.44
N ASP A 334 8.61 -6.46 26.23
CA ASP A 334 9.73 -6.99 25.43
C ASP A 334 11.06 -6.63 26.11
N PRO A 335 11.98 -7.59 26.34
CA PRO A 335 13.26 -7.34 27.01
C PRO A 335 14.18 -6.36 26.25
N GLU A 336 13.96 -6.18 24.94
CA GLU A 336 14.71 -5.22 24.13
C GLU A 336 14.10 -3.81 24.14
N PHE A 337 12.90 -3.65 24.71
CA PHE A 337 12.23 -2.35 24.75
C PHE A 337 12.96 -1.36 25.66
N LYS A 338 13.49 -0.30 25.08
CA LYS A 338 14.27 0.74 25.78
C LYS A 338 13.42 1.94 26.22
N GLY A 339 12.11 1.83 26.10
CA GLY A 339 11.14 2.88 26.45
C GLY A 339 10.74 3.78 25.28
N TYR A 340 11.04 3.39 24.04
CA TYR A 340 10.74 4.19 22.87
C TYR A 340 9.73 3.47 21.96
N ILE A 341 8.55 4.07 21.80
CA ILE A 341 7.63 3.71 20.71
C ILE A 341 8.05 4.54 19.51
N ASN A 342 8.51 3.86 18.45
CA ASN A 342 9.15 4.50 17.31
C ASN A 342 8.18 5.23 16.39
N ASP A 343 6.95 4.74 16.31
CA ASP A 343 5.87 5.37 15.54
C ASP A 343 4.50 4.88 16.01
N VAL A 344 3.50 5.74 15.90
CA VAL A 344 2.09 5.40 16.05
C VAL A 344 1.35 6.03 14.89
N GLY A 345 0.95 5.23 13.90
CA GLY A 345 0.36 5.80 12.69
C GLY A 345 -0.03 4.78 11.64
N GLY A 346 -0.07 5.24 10.41
CA GLY A 346 -0.46 4.49 9.22
C GLY A 346 -0.07 5.24 7.96
N PRO A 347 -0.80 5.11 6.85
CA PRO A 347 -0.52 5.87 5.63
C PRO A 347 -0.49 7.38 5.83
N THR A 348 -1.22 7.87 6.83
CA THR A 348 -1.22 9.25 7.32
C THR A 348 -1.48 9.19 8.83
N ALA A 349 -0.51 9.61 9.63
CA ALA A 349 -0.56 9.41 11.09
C ALA A 349 -1.75 10.09 11.76
N ASN A 350 -2.03 11.34 11.42
CA ASN A 350 -3.08 12.15 12.05
C ASN A 350 -4.48 11.94 11.48
N PHE A 351 -4.68 10.91 10.63
CA PHE A 351 -6.02 10.49 10.24
C PHE A 351 -6.56 9.47 11.24
N SER A 352 -7.40 9.90 12.14
CA SER A 352 -7.94 9.09 13.24
C SER A 352 -9.46 8.94 13.20
N ARG A 353 -10.09 9.31 12.07
CA ARG A 353 -11.54 9.20 11.88
C ARG A 353 -11.90 9.22 10.40
N PRO A 354 -13.07 8.68 10.00
CA PRO A 354 -13.58 8.82 8.63
C PRO A 354 -13.67 10.27 8.19
N ALA A 355 -13.45 10.53 6.90
CA ALA A 355 -13.48 11.89 6.36
C ALA A 355 -14.83 12.59 6.58
N CYS A 356 -15.95 11.88 6.49
CA CYS A 356 -17.30 12.37 6.77
C CYS A 356 -18.29 11.22 6.89
N ASP A 357 -19.42 11.46 7.57
CA ASP A 357 -20.48 10.45 7.76
C ASP A 357 -21.13 9.97 6.45
N LYS A 358 -21.11 10.81 5.41
CA LYS A 358 -21.62 10.44 4.09
C LYS A 358 -20.80 9.29 3.49
N GLN A 359 -19.48 9.30 3.67
CA GLN A 359 -18.58 8.28 3.13
C GLN A 359 -18.95 6.88 3.63
N LEU A 360 -19.31 6.76 4.90
CA LEU A 360 -19.67 5.46 5.50
C LEU A 360 -21.03 4.93 5.02
N LYS A 361 -21.96 5.84 4.65
CA LYS A 361 -23.33 5.45 4.25
C LYS A 361 -23.51 5.31 2.74
N HIS A 362 -22.84 6.13 1.97
CA HIS A 362 -23.06 6.29 0.53
C HIS A 362 -21.80 6.12 -0.30
N GLY A 363 -20.71 5.69 0.32
CA GLY A 363 -19.42 5.52 -0.34
C GLY A 363 -18.68 6.84 -0.59
N VAL A 364 -17.50 6.72 -1.18
CA VAL A 364 -16.63 7.86 -1.50
C VAL A 364 -17.16 8.64 -2.70
N CYS A 365 -16.87 9.93 -2.72
CA CYS A 365 -17.28 10.79 -3.86
C CYS A 365 -16.43 10.44 -5.10
N LYS A 366 -17.07 10.05 -6.21
CA LYS A 366 -16.37 9.67 -7.46
C LYS A 366 -15.58 10.83 -8.08
N ASN A 367 -16.15 12.06 -8.05
CA ASN A 367 -15.59 13.23 -8.75
C ASN A 367 -15.10 14.33 -7.81
N LYS A 368 -14.80 14.00 -6.55
CA LYS A 368 -14.37 14.98 -5.54
C LYS A 368 -13.39 14.37 -4.56
N ARG A 369 -12.29 15.07 -4.33
CA ARG A 369 -11.32 14.75 -3.27
C ARG A 369 -11.69 15.46 -1.96
N CYS A 370 -11.31 14.87 -0.83
CA CYS A 370 -11.67 15.41 0.48
C CYS A 370 -10.82 16.64 0.86
N LEU A 371 -9.57 16.68 0.43
CA LEU A 371 -8.59 17.72 0.81
C LEU A 371 -8.18 18.63 -0.36
N TRP A 372 -8.61 18.35 -1.59
CA TRP A 372 -8.21 19.12 -2.76
C TRP A 372 -9.43 19.49 -3.63
N PRO A 373 -9.46 20.69 -4.26
CA PRO A 373 -8.51 21.82 -4.17
C PRO A 373 -8.53 22.57 -2.83
N SER A 374 -9.52 22.34 -2.03
CA SER A 374 -9.67 22.82 -0.66
C SER A 374 -10.34 21.76 0.19
N VAL A 375 -10.21 21.85 1.49
CA VAL A 375 -10.87 20.96 2.44
C VAL A 375 -12.39 20.95 2.20
N CYS A 376 -12.96 19.76 2.06
CA CYS A 376 -14.39 19.60 1.78
C CYS A 376 -15.21 20.14 2.97
N LYS A 377 -16.21 20.96 2.68
CA LYS A 377 -17.09 21.56 3.71
C LYS A 377 -17.88 20.52 4.54
N ASN A 378 -18.03 19.31 4.04
CA ASN A 378 -18.69 18.21 4.77
C ASN A 378 -17.68 17.35 5.55
N MET A 379 -16.39 17.66 5.45
CA MET A 379 -15.35 16.94 6.17
C MET A 379 -15.40 17.32 7.65
N VAL A 380 -15.25 16.35 8.51
CA VAL A 380 -15.07 16.56 9.93
C VAL A 380 -13.58 16.51 10.23
N VAL A 381 -13.01 17.68 10.48
CA VAL A 381 -11.60 17.83 10.86
C VAL A 381 -11.54 17.87 12.40
N ASP A 382 -10.88 16.87 12.98
CA ASP A 382 -10.79 16.73 14.43
C ASP A 382 -9.63 15.78 14.78
N GLU A 383 -8.58 16.32 15.35
CA GLU A 383 -7.38 15.60 15.78
C GLU A 383 -7.37 15.25 17.27
N SER A 384 -8.44 15.57 18.01
CA SER A 384 -8.52 15.39 19.47
C SER A 384 -8.35 13.94 19.91
N GLY A 385 -8.96 12.99 19.20
CA GLY A 385 -8.85 11.56 19.49
C GLY A 385 -7.42 11.05 19.37
N TYR A 386 -6.71 11.44 18.32
CA TYR A 386 -5.31 11.07 18.13
C TYR A 386 -4.40 11.76 19.15
N THR A 387 -4.65 13.02 19.46
CA THR A 387 -3.94 13.76 20.50
C THR A 387 -4.08 13.06 21.85
N GLN A 388 -5.29 12.64 22.22
CA GLN A 388 -5.51 11.91 23.48
C GLN A 388 -4.80 10.56 23.50
N LEU A 389 -4.83 9.80 22.39
CA LEU A 389 -4.09 8.55 22.25
C LEU A 389 -2.59 8.75 22.51
N LEU A 390 -1.98 9.77 21.90
CA LEU A 390 -0.56 10.06 22.08
C LEU A 390 -0.23 10.43 23.54
N ARG A 391 -1.13 11.15 24.22
CA ARG A 391 -1.00 11.48 25.65
C ARG A 391 -1.03 10.24 26.52
N ASP A 392 -1.97 9.34 26.28
CA ASP A 392 -2.13 8.13 27.08
C ASP A 392 -0.95 7.18 26.86
N LEU A 393 -0.50 7.00 25.63
CA LEU A 393 0.68 6.20 25.31
C LEU A 393 1.95 6.70 26.02
N ARG A 394 2.19 8.01 26.08
CA ARG A 394 3.39 8.53 26.76
C ARG A 394 3.32 8.46 28.28
N GLN A 395 2.13 8.19 28.85
CA GLN A 395 1.93 8.00 30.28
C GLN A 395 2.06 6.55 30.73
N LEU A 396 2.14 5.61 29.80
CA LEU A 396 2.30 4.18 30.13
C LEU A 396 3.58 3.94 30.91
N PRO A 397 3.54 3.14 31.99
CA PRO A 397 4.73 2.72 32.70
C PRO A 397 5.75 2.05 31.75
N GLY A 398 6.99 2.47 31.80
CA GLY A 398 8.07 1.97 30.94
C GLY A 398 8.24 2.74 29.64
N VAL A 399 7.28 3.54 29.20
CA VAL A 399 7.40 4.41 28.03
C VAL A 399 8.09 5.72 28.42
N LYS A 400 9.19 6.03 27.76
CA LYS A 400 9.94 7.29 27.91
C LYS A 400 9.56 8.31 26.86
N LYS A 401 9.30 7.85 25.65
CA LYS A 401 8.90 8.70 24.53
C LYS A 401 8.13 7.93 23.46
N VAL A 402 7.15 8.59 22.89
CA VAL A 402 6.39 8.14 21.71
C VAL A 402 6.72 9.09 20.57
N PHE A 403 7.17 8.54 19.44
CA PHE A 403 7.42 9.32 18.24
C PHE A 403 6.29 9.18 17.24
N VAL A 404 6.11 10.20 16.41
CA VAL A 404 5.28 10.19 15.21
C VAL A 404 6.21 10.37 14.02
N ARG A 405 6.51 9.26 13.31
CA ARG A 405 7.40 9.22 12.15
C ARG A 405 6.65 9.03 10.83
N SER A 406 5.49 8.38 10.87
CA SER A 406 4.55 8.38 9.76
C SER A 406 4.17 9.82 9.41
N GLY A 407 4.12 10.14 8.13
CA GLY A 407 3.85 11.51 7.70
C GLY A 407 2.50 12.02 8.18
N ILE A 408 2.46 13.28 8.61
CA ILE A 408 1.20 13.97 8.91
C ILE A 408 0.72 14.74 7.67
N ARG A 409 -0.59 14.88 7.55
CA ARG A 409 -1.20 15.80 6.58
C ARG A 409 -1.32 17.18 7.22
N PHE A 410 -0.33 18.02 6.93
CA PHE A 410 -0.26 19.38 7.48
C PHE A 410 -1.46 20.25 7.05
N ASP A 411 -2.03 20.01 5.88
CA ASP A 411 -3.25 20.71 5.42
C ASP A 411 -4.49 20.30 6.24
N TYR A 412 -4.56 19.04 6.71
CA TYR A 412 -5.60 18.60 7.65
C TYR A 412 -5.42 19.29 9.00
N THR A 413 -4.19 19.30 9.55
CA THR A 413 -3.85 20.02 10.78
C THR A 413 -4.13 21.53 10.68
N MET A 414 -3.89 22.14 9.52
CA MET A 414 -4.18 23.57 9.31
C MET A 414 -5.67 23.87 9.19
N ALA A 415 -6.49 22.88 8.89
CA ALA A 415 -7.94 22.98 8.82
C ALA A 415 -8.63 22.70 10.17
N ASP A 416 -7.91 22.11 11.15
CA ASP A 416 -8.41 21.98 12.51
C ASP A 416 -8.48 23.37 13.17
N ALA A 417 -9.59 23.65 13.83
CA ALA A 417 -9.78 24.90 14.56
C ALA A 417 -8.91 24.97 15.83
N SER A 418 -8.43 23.82 16.31
CA SER A 418 -7.58 23.69 17.49
C SER A 418 -6.11 23.61 17.10
N ASP A 419 -5.23 24.22 17.89
CA ASP A 419 -3.79 24.03 17.80
C ASP A 419 -3.28 22.87 18.71
N GLU A 420 -4.18 22.19 19.39
CA GLU A 420 -3.86 21.24 20.46
C GLU A 420 -3.01 20.07 19.99
N PHE A 421 -3.35 19.47 18.85
CA PHE A 421 -2.55 18.40 18.26
C PHE A 421 -1.14 18.86 17.92
N LEU A 422 -1.00 20.00 17.23
CA LEU A 422 0.33 20.48 16.83
C LEU A 422 1.18 20.86 18.03
N ARG A 423 0.59 21.40 19.10
CA ARG A 423 1.28 21.68 20.37
C ARG A 423 1.78 20.41 21.03
N GLU A 424 0.91 19.41 21.21
CA GLU A 424 1.27 18.09 21.76
C GLU A 424 2.38 17.42 20.94
N LEU A 425 2.24 17.45 19.61
CA LEU A 425 3.19 16.87 18.68
C LEU A 425 4.59 17.47 18.87
N LEU A 426 4.70 18.79 18.85
CA LEU A 426 5.97 19.50 18.95
C LEU A 426 6.65 19.31 20.32
N GLU A 427 5.87 19.43 21.39
CA GLU A 427 6.43 19.34 22.74
C GLU A 427 6.89 17.93 23.09
N HIS A 428 6.17 16.90 22.63
CA HIS A 428 6.36 15.54 23.15
C HIS A 428 6.75 14.50 22.12
N HIS A 429 6.45 14.66 20.82
CA HIS A 429 6.52 13.57 19.84
C HIS A 429 7.51 13.79 18.70
N VAL A 430 8.12 14.96 18.60
CA VAL A 430 9.16 15.29 17.60
C VAL A 430 10.55 15.20 18.26
N SER A 431 11.51 14.58 17.56
CA SER A 431 12.89 14.42 18.03
C SER A 431 13.87 15.46 17.47
N GLY A 432 13.38 16.63 17.06
CA GLY A 432 14.18 17.69 16.45
C GLY A 432 13.84 17.94 14.97
N GLN A 433 13.33 16.95 14.26
CA GLN A 433 12.90 17.08 12.87
C GLN A 433 11.47 16.57 12.71
N LEU A 434 10.61 17.39 12.12
CA LEU A 434 9.29 16.99 11.66
C LEU A 434 9.30 16.84 10.15
N ARG A 435 9.09 15.63 9.66
CA ARG A 435 9.00 15.35 8.23
C ARG A 435 7.59 15.58 7.74
N VAL A 436 7.43 16.39 6.71
CA VAL A 436 6.16 16.67 6.03
C VAL A 436 6.34 16.60 4.53
N ALA A 437 5.25 16.35 3.82
CA ALA A 437 5.28 16.09 2.39
C ALA A 437 4.54 17.19 1.60
N PRO A 438 5.11 18.39 1.38
CA PRO A 438 4.56 19.37 0.45
C PRO A 438 4.64 18.90 -1.00
N GLU A 439 5.60 18.07 -1.34
CA GLU A 439 5.92 17.41 -2.62
C GLU A 439 6.48 18.35 -3.68
N HIS A 440 6.00 19.57 -3.82
CA HIS A 440 6.47 20.56 -4.80
C HIS A 440 6.24 21.99 -4.30
N VAL A 441 6.77 22.97 -5.02
CA VAL A 441 6.62 24.41 -4.71
C VAL A 441 5.73 25.16 -5.69
N SER A 442 5.47 24.59 -6.87
CA SER A 442 4.58 25.18 -7.88
C SER A 442 3.14 24.69 -7.69
N ASP A 443 2.20 25.63 -7.56
CA ASP A 443 0.78 25.33 -7.42
C ASP A 443 0.21 24.59 -8.65
N ALA A 444 0.77 24.82 -9.84
CA ALA A 444 0.38 24.09 -11.04
C ALA A 444 0.67 22.59 -10.90
N VAL A 445 1.86 22.21 -10.44
CA VAL A 445 2.25 20.81 -10.20
C VAL A 445 1.48 20.22 -9.02
N LEU A 446 1.37 20.98 -7.92
CA LEU A 446 0.59 20.56 -6.74
C LEU A 446 -0.87 20.25 -7.08
N SER A 447 -1.46 21.02 -8.00
CA SER A 447 -2.82 20.76 -8.50
C SER A 447 -2.92 19.42 -9.22
N VAL A 448 -1.96 19.07 -10.08
CA VAL A 448 -1.91 17.76 -10.76
C VAL A 448 -1.70 16.63 -9.75
N MET A 449 -0.86 16.85 -8.74
CA MET A 449 -0.62 15.89 -7.65
C MET A 449 -1.85 15.68 -6.75
N GLY A 450 -2.79 16.64 -6.71
CA GLY A 450 -3.89 16.67 -5.73
C GLY A 450 -3.44 17.02 -4.32
N LYS A 451 -2.42 17.89 -4.22
CA LYS A 451 -1.83 18.40 -2.97
C LYS A 451 -2.33 19.83 -2.68
N PRO A 452 -2.29 20.28 -1.43
CA PRO A 452 -2.63 21.65 -1.07
C PRO A 452 -1.69 22.66 -1.72
N SER A 453 -2.13 23.90 -1.87
CA SER A 453 -1.30 24.97 -2.44
C SER A 453 -0.08 25.29 -1.58
N ARG A 454 0.94 25.87 -2.20
CA ARG A 454 2.15 26.36 -1.53
C ARG A 454 1.82 27.26 -0.33
N ALA A 455 0.82 28.10 -0.46
CA ALA A 455 0.41 29.01 0.61
C ALA A 455 0.00 28.31 1.91
N VAL A 456 -0.63 27.12 1.82
CA VAL A 456 -0.99 26.29 2.99
C VAL A 456 0.26 25.74 3.67
N TYR A 457 1.24 25.27 2.91
CA TYR A 457 2.51 24.82 3.45
C TYR A 457 3.29 25.96 4.13
N ASP A 458 3.38 27.12 3.51
CA ASP A 458 4.06 28.28 4.08
C ASP A 458 3.37 28.76 5.37
N ALA A 459 2.03 28.69 5.43
CA ALA A 459 1.27 29.01 6.64
C ALA A 459 1.57 27.98 7.76
N PHE A 460 1.66 26.69 7.43
CA PHE A 460 2.05 25.65 8.37
C PHE A 460 3.47 25.89 8.92
N CYS A 461 4.46 26.20 8.07
CA CYS A 461 5.83 26.49 8.50
C CYS A 461 5.86 27.69 9.47
N ARG A 462 5.15 28.77 9.16
CA ARG A 462 5.06 29.95 10.05
C ARG A 462 4.44 29.57 11.41
N LYS A 463 3.39 28.74 11.41
CA LYS A 463 2.73 28.28 12.65
C LYS A 463 3.70 27.39 13.46
N PHE A 464 4.40 26.48 12.80
CA PHE A 464 5.41 25.61 13.40
C PHE A 464 6.54 26.43 14.05
N GLU A 465 7.13 27.39 13.34
CA GLU A 465 8.18 28.28 13.86
C GLU A 465 7.70 29.11 15.05
N ARG A 466 6.47 29.65 14.99
CA ARG A 466 5.88 30.39 16.11
C ARG A 466 5.80 29.53 17.36
N LEU A 467 5.28 28.30 17.25
CA LEU A 467 5.15 27.38 18.37
C LEU A 467 6.53 26.93 18.90
N ASN A 468 7.52 26.68 18.03
CA ASN A 468 8.88 26.38 18.46
C ASN A 468 9.48 27.51 19.33
N ARG A 469 9.26 28.77 18.94
CA ARG A 469 9.70 29.92 19.75
C ARG A 469 8.93 30.00 21.07
N GLU A 470 7.63 29.76 21.05
CA GLU A 470 6.76 29.78 22.24
C GLU A 470 7.22 28.75 23.29
N TYR A 471 7.60 27.55 22.85
CA TYR A 471 8.07 26.47 23.72
C TYR A 471 9.60 26.43 23.93
N GLY A 472 10.37 27.33 23.34
CA GLY A 472 11.84 27.33 23.41
C GLY A 472 12.50 26.10 22.76
N LEU A 473 11.83 25.51 21.75
CA LEU A 473 12.29 24.30 21.06
C LEU A 473 13.24 24.66 19.90
N LYS A 474 14.11 23.69 19.55
CA LYS A 474 15.00 23.77 18.39
C LYS A 474 14.67 22.63 17.41
N GLN A 475 13.51 22.76 16.77
CA GLN A 475 13.04 21.77 15.82
C GLN A 475 12.91 22.37 14.42
N TYR A 476 13.00 21.52 13.41
CA TYR A 476 13.00 21.91 12.00
C TYR A 476 11.97 21.10 11.21
N VAL A 477 11.32 21.74 10.24
CA VAL A 477 10.51 21.06 9.24
C VAL A 477 11.44 20.55 8.15
N VAL A 478 11.32 19.24 7.82
CA VAL A 478 12.05 18.60 6.72
C VAL A 478 11.06 18.25 5.63
N PRO A 479 11.08 18.94 4.48
CA PRO A 479 10.15 18.68 3.39
C PRO A 479 10.55 17.45 2.58
N TYR A 480 9.57 16.61 2.22
CA TYR A 480 9.67 15.67 1.11
C TYR A 480 9.30 16.37 -0.19
N LEU A 481 10.15 16.25 -1.20
CA LEU A 481 9.96 16.89 -2.50
C LEU A 481 10.06 15.86 -3.62
N ILE A 482 9.22 16.02 -4.65
CA ILE A 482 9.19 15.19 -5.84
C ILE A 482 9.47 16.09 -7.06
N SER A 483 10.57 15.81 -7.77
CA SER A 483 10.86 16.42 -9.07
C SER A 483 10.23 15.60 -10.21
N SER A 484 10.18 16.17 -11.39
CA SER A 484 9.80 15.49 -12.64
C SER A 484 8.40 14.85 -12.65
N HIS A 485 7.51 15.25 -11.74
CA HIS A 485 6.12 14.79 -11.74
C HIS A 485 5.40 15.29 -13.01
N PRO A 486 4.44 14.53 -13.58
CA PRO A 486 3.55 15.03 -14.62
C PRO A 486 3.03 16.44 -14.32
N GLY A 487 3.11 17.35 -15.30
CA GLY A 487 2.79 18.77 -15.13
C GLY A 487 3.98 19.65 -14.74
N SER A 488 5.14 19.09 -14.38
CA SER A 488 6.35 19.86 -14.09
C SER A 488 7.13 20.12 -15.37
N THR A 489 7.09 21.38 -15.85
CA THR A 489 7.91 21.83 -16.98
C THR A 489 9.30 22.26 -16.48
N MET A 490 10.19 22.68 -17.40
CA MET A 490 11.50 23.23 -17.04
C MET A 490 11.38 24.44 -16.10
N LYS A 491 10.33 25.24 -16.25
CA LYS A 491 10.09 26.38 -15.35
C LYS A 491 9.85 25.92 -13.93
N GLU A 492 8.94 24.96 -13.71
CA GLU A 492 8.64 24.43 -12.39
C GLU A 492 9.82 23.66 -11.79
N ALA A 493 10.65 23.02 -12.60
CA ALA A 493 11.90 22.40 -12.16
C ALA A 493 12.90 23.45 -11.64
N VAL A 494 13.03 24.60 -12.32
CA VAL A 494 13.86 25.73 -11.87
C VAL A 494 13.27 26.33 -10.58
N ASP A 495 11.96 26.55 -10.52
CA ASP A 495 11.28 27.08 -9.33
C ASP A 495 11.56 26.17 -8.11
N LEU A 496 11.54 24.83 -8.29
CA LEU A 496 11.87 23.86 -7.25
C LEU A 496 13.34 23.95 -6.83
N ALA A 497 14.26 24.01 -7.78
CA ALA A 497 15.70 24.11 -7.51
C ALA A 497 16.04 25.41 -6.77
N GLU A 498 15.43 26.53 -7.15
CA GLU A 498 15.59 27.81 -6.46
C GLU A 498 15.05 27.74 -5.02
N ALA A 499 13.89 27.15 -4.82
CA ALA A 499 13.34 26.96 -3.48
C ALA A 499 14.25 26.10 -2.60
N VAL A 500 14.83 25.01 -3.13
CA VAL A 500 15.80 24.16 -2.40
C VAL A 500 17.08 24.97 -2.07
N ARG A 501 17.60 25.74 -3.00
CA ARG A 501 18.75 26.65 -2.74
C ARG A 501 18.44 27.63 -1.61
N ASP A 502 17.25 28.22 -1.62
CA ASP A 502 16.85 29.27 -0.67
C ASP A 502 16.55 28.69 0.74
N MET A 503 16.40 27.38 0.89
CA MET A 503 16.34 26.70 2.19
C MET A 503 17.65 26.82 2.99
N GLY A 504 18.78 27.07 2.32
CA GLY A 504 20.09 27.18 2.96
C GLY A 504 20.70 25.86 3.43
N TYR A 505 20.06 24.74 3.13
CA TYR A 505 20.56 23.38 3.34
C TYR A 505 20.05 22.46 2.24
N MET A 506 20.74 21.34 1.99
CA MET A 506 20.29 20.34 1.03
C MET A 506 19.32 19.37 1.71
N PRO A 507 18.03 19.35 1.33
CA PRO A 507 17.09 18.38 1.89
C PRO A 507 17.46 16.95 1.43
N GLU A 508 17.49 16.02 2.36
CA GLU A 508 17.80 14.60 2.07
C GLU A 508 16.66 13.87 1.34
N GLN A 509 15.46 14.43 1.37
CA GLN A 509 14.23 13.80 0.89
C GLN A 509 13.75 14.47 -0.41
N VAL A 510 14.62 14.54 -1.41
CA VAL A 510 14.26 14.92 -2.80
C VAL A 510 14.40 13.68 -3.67
N GLN A 511 13.34 13.34 -4.38
CA GLN A 511 13.34 12.21 -5.29
C GLN A 511 12.61 12.55 -6.59
N ASP A 512 13.00 11.90 -7.67
CA ASP A 512 12.26 11.98 -8.91
C ASP A 512 10.93 11.21 -8.82
N PHE A 513 9.95 11.67 -9.58
CA PHE A 513 8.67 10.96 -9.69
C PHE A 513 8.92 9.51 -10.14
N TYR A 514 8.42 8.58 -9.35
CA TYR A 514 8.51 7.15 -9.63
C TYR A 514 7.19 6.64 -10.22
N PRO A 515 7.16 6.25 -11.51
CA PRO A 515 5.94 5.74 -12.15
C PRO A 515 5.51 4.37 -11.60
N THR A 516 4.87 4.37 -10.43
CA THR A 516 4.32 3.16 -9.81
C THR A 516 3.07 2.70 -10.57
N PRO A 517 2.93 1.42 -10.94
CA PRO A 517 1.76 0.93 -11.67
C PRO A 517 0.44 1.32 -11.01
N SER A 518 -0.57 1.55 -11.81
CA SER A 518 -1.95 1.87 -11.39
C SER A 518 -2.07 3.07 -10.46
N THR A 519 -1.20 4.06 -10.62
CA THR A 519 -1.42 5.40 -10.05
C THR A 519 -1.88 6.37 -11.14
N MET A 520 -2.64 7.39 -10.74
CA MET A 520 -3.13 8.41 -11.67
C MET A 520 -1.98 9.15 -12.35
N SER A 521 -0.91 9.47 -11.61
CA SER A 521 0.28 10.11 -12.16
C SER A 521 1.02 9.23 -13.15
N THR A 522 1.03 7.91 -12.95
CA THR A 522 1.62 6.96 -13.91
C THR A 522 0.77 6.85 -15.18
N CYS A 523 -0.56 6.91 -15.05
CA CYS A 523 -1.44 7.02 -16.21
C CYS A 523 -1.15 8.30 -17.01
N MET A 524 -1.05 9.46 -16.35
CA MET A 524 -0.65 10.72 -17.00
C MET A 524 0.72 10.62 -17.66
N TYR A 525 1.70 10.03 -16.96
CA TYR A 525 3.06 9.85 -17.47
C TYR A 525 3.10 9.06 -18.77
N TYR A 526 2.33 7.97 -18.86
CA TYR A 526 2.28 7.13 -20.04
C TYR A 526 1.46 7.74 -21.18
N THR A 527 0.32 8.37 -20.86
CA THR A 527 -0.65 8.81 -21.87
C THR A 527 -0.50 10.26 -22.30
N GLY A 528 0.14 11.10 -21.48
CA GLY A 528 0.24 12.54 -21.71
C GLY A 528 -1.04 13.32 -21.44
N VAL A 529 -2.06 12.70 -20.83
CA VAL A 529 -3.34 13.35 -20.49
C VAL A 529 -3.76 13.06 -19.04
N ASP A 530 -4.52 13.96 -18.44
CA ASP A 530 -5.22 13.70 -17.19
C ASP A 530 -6.42 12.77 -17.46
N PRO A 531 -6.46 11.56 -16.92
CA PRO A 531 -7.52 10.60 -17.21
C PRO A 531 -8.92 11.06 -16.76
N ARG A 532 -9.01 12.06 -15.87
CA ARG A 532 -10.28 12.61 -15.38
C ARG A 532 -10.93 13.59 -16.37
N THR A 533 -10.10 14.37 -17.05
CA THR A 533 -10.54 15.46 -17.94
C THR A 533 -10.21 15.22 -19.39
N MET A 534 -9.27 14.30 -19.68
CA MET A 534 -8.63 14.05 -20.97
C MET A 534 -7.85 15.26 -21.51
N GLU A 535 -7.57 16.25 -20.68
CA GLU A 535 -6.75 17.40 -21.03
C GLU A 535 -5.26 17.03 -21.06
N PRO A 536 -4.46 17.60 -21.98
CA PRO A 536 -3.03 17.35 -22.06
C PRO A 536 -2.29 17.72 -20.76
N VAL A 537 -1.36 16.87 -20.34
CA VAL A 537 -0.44 17.12 -19.22
C VAL A 537 0.99 17.04 -19.73
N TYR A 538 1.80 18.03 -19.42
CA TYR A 538 3.22 18.02 -19.77
C TYR A 538 3.96 16.88 -19.08
N ILE A 539 4.76 16.12 -19.84
CA ILE A 539 5.59 15.01 -19.34
C ILE A 539 7.05 15.32 -19.66
N CYS A 540 7.87 15.35 -18.62
CA CYS A 540 9.32 15.46 -18.78
C CYS A 540 9.91 14.10 -19.13
N LEU A 541 10.39 13.91 -20.35
CA LEU A 541 11.03 12.68 -20.82
C LEU A 541 12.57 12.73 -20.78
N LEU A 542 13.15 13.80 -20.22
CA LEU A 542 14.59 14.06 -20.26
C LEU A 542 15.47 13.04 -19.51
N TYR A 543 14.88 12.17 -18.71
CA TYR A 543 15.62 11.17 -17.91
C TYR A 543 15.70 9.76 -18.52
N THR A 544 15.17 9.55 -19.73
CA THR A 544 15.14 8.21 -20.33
C THR A 544 16.18 7.98 -21.43
N SER A 545 16.93 8.99 -21.86
CA SER A 545 17.79 8.84 -23.02
C SER A 545 19.30 8.95 -22.79
N ASP A 546 19.80 9.52 -21.68
CA ASP A 546 21.24 9.82 -21.54
C ASP A 546 21.79 9.69 -20.11
N ALA A 547 21.40 8.68 -19.32
CA ALA A 547 22.07 8.40 -18.06
C ALA A 547 22.72 7.01 -18.06
#